data_b5a43352f211c18dee28e196bb188168
#
_entry.id   b5a43352f211c18dee28e196bb188168
#
_cell.length_a   1.000
_cell.length_b   1.000
_cell.length_c   1.000
_cell.angle_alpha   90.00
_cell.angle_beta   90.00
_cell.angle_gamma   90.00
#
_symmetry.space_group_name_H-M   'P 1'
#
loop_
_entity.id
_entity.type
_entity.pdbx_description
1 polymer ?
#
loop_
_entity_poly.entity_id
_entity_poly.type
_entity_poly.pdbx_seq_one_letter_code
_entity_poly.pdbx_strand_id
1 'polypeptide(L)' 'MAERTEERRNRFTGKVALLTDEEALIHDQVFVCEALGKWNEMQKNLDKFSRLNPEAYMVLLD' A
#
# COMPACT_ATOMS: atom_id res chain seq x y z
N MET A 1 -8.99 -18.01 -3.35
CA MET A 1 -7.89 -17.03 -3.48
C MET A 1 -8.47 -15.63 -3.65
N ALA A 2 -7.83 -14.66 -3.02
CA ALA A 2 -8.25 -13.27 -3.16
C ALA A 2 -7.85 -12.74 -4.54
N GLU A 3 -8.74 -12.02 -5.18
CA GLU A 3 -8.46 -11.40 -6.46
C GLU A 3 -8.01 -9.95 -6.24
N ARG A 4 -7.14 -9.46 -7.12
CA ARG A 4 -6.68 -8.08 -7.08
C ARG A 4 -7.64 -7.21 -7.90
N THR A 5 -8.65 -6.69 -7.20
CA THR A 5 -9.71 -5.88 -7.81
C THR A 5 -9.71 -4.43 -7.34
N GLU A 6 -8.96 -4.12 -6.27
CA GLU A 6 -8.90 -2.76 -5.71
C GLU A 6 -7.80 -1.96 -6.39
N GLU A 7 -8.18 -0.89 -7.05
CA GLU A 7 -7.24 -0.02 -7.75
C GLU A 7 -6.70 1.05 -6.82
N ARG A 8 -5.38 1.25 -6.87
CA ARG A 8 -4.73 2.38 -6.17
C ARG A 8 -3.74 3.03 -7.13
N ARG A 9 -3.57 4.32 -6.99
CA ARG A 9 -2.72 5.13 -7.85
C ARG A 9 -1.62 5.82 -7.05
N ASN A 10 -0.42 5.82 -7.62
CA ASN A 10 0.67 6.62 -7.08
C ASN A 10 0.40 8.10 -7.36
N ARG A 11 0.27 8.89 -6.31
CA ARG A 11 -0.07 10.32 -6.41
C ARG A 11 1.02 11.17 -7.07
N PHE A 12 2.23 10.64 -7.17
CA PHE A 12 3.36 11.36 -7.77
C PHE A 12 3.58 10.99 -9.24
N THR A 13 3.48 9.70 -9.55
CA THR A 13 3.78 9.19 -10.90
C THR A 13 2.54 8.95 -11.74
N GLY A 14 1.39 8.82 -11.11
CA GLY A 14 0.15 8.47 -11.78
C GLY A 14 0.02 6.99 -12.14
N LYS A 15 1.02 6.18 -11.80
CA LYS A 15 0.97 4.74 -12.07
C LYS A 15 -0.06 4.07 -11.18
N VAL A 16 -0.69 3.03 -11.71
CA VAL A 16 -1.79 2.32 -11.06
C VAL A 16 -1.39 0.88 -10.81
N ALA A 17 -1.83 0.33 -9.68
CA ALA A 17 -1.70 -1.09 -9.38
C ALA A 17 -3.01 -1.62 -8.85
N LEU A 18 -3.27 -2.90 -9.11
CA LEU A 18 -4.44 -3.59 -8.59
C LEU A 18 -4.04 -4.40 -7.36
N LEU A 19 -4.85 -4.32 -6.33
CA LEU A 19 -4.57 -4.92 -5.02
C LEU A 19 -5.71 -5.82 -4.59
N THR A 20 -5.41 -6.77 -3.70
CA THR A 20 -6.46 -7.49 -2.99
C THR A 20 -7.06 -6.55 -1.92
N ASP A 21 -8.21 -6.92 -1.37
CA ASP A 21 -8.84 -6.14 -0.30
C ASP A 21 -7.88 -5.94 0.87
N GLU A 22 -7.16 -7.00 1.25
CA GLU A 22 -6.18 -6.92 2.34
C GLU A 22 -5.03 -5.98 2.00
N GLU A 23 -4.49 -6.08 0.79
CA GLU A 23 -3.40 -5.22 0.34
C GLU A 23 -3.84 -3.76 0.29
N ALA A 24 -5.06 -3.50 -0.20
CA ALA A 24 -5.61 -2.16 -0.26
C ALA A 24 -5.80 -1.56 1.14
N LEU A 25 -6.26 -2.37 2.09
CA LEU A 25 -6.42 -1.93 3.47
C LEU A 25 -5.06 -1.53 4.08
N ILE A 26 -4.04 -2.34 3.87
CA ILE A 26 -2.70 -2.05 4.37
C ILE A 26 -2.15 -0.78 3.72
N HIS A 27 -2.33 -0.64 2.41
CA HIS A 27 -1.93 0.56 1.67
C HIS A 27 -2.57 1.81 2.28
N ASP A 28 -3.87 1.76 2.55
CA ASP A 28 -4.58 2.89 3.12
C ASP A 28 -4.11 3.19 4.55
N GLN A 29 -3.79 2.16 5.33
CA GLN A 29 -3.27 2.34 6.69
C GLN A 29 -1.92 3.06 6.71
N VAL A 30 -1.10 2.85 5.69
CA VAL A 30 0.19 3.58 5.58
C VAL A 30 -0.07 5.08 5.59
N PHE A 31 -1.04 5.55 4.82
CA PHE A 31 -1.35 6.97 4.73
C PHE A 31 -2.04 7.51 5.99
N VAL A 32 -2.86 6.69 6.62
CA VAL A 32 -3.47 7.06 7.90
C VAL A 32 -2.39 7.24 8.98
N CYS A 33 -1.45 6.30 9.05
CA CYS A 33 -0.34 6.39 10.01
C CYS A 33 0.55 7.60 9.75
N GLU A 34 0.79 7.92 8.48
CA GLU A 34 1.54 9.13 8.10
C GLU A 34 0.83 10.38 8.60
N ALA A 35 -0.47 10.48 8.36
CA ALA A 35 -1.28 11.63 8.76
C ALA A 35 -1.32 11.81 10.28
N LEU A 36 -1.27 10.71 11.03
CA LEU A 36 -1.30 10.72 12.49
C LEU A 36 0.08 10.78 13.13
N GLY A 37 1.15 10.73 12.32
CA GLY A 37 2.52 10.73 12.82
C GLY A 37 2.93 9.43 13.50
N LYS A 38 2.26 8.33 13.19
CA LYS A 38 2.56 7.01 13.76
C LYS A 38 3.61 6.30 12.92
N TRP A 39 4.85 6.78 13.00
CA TRP A 39 5.92 6.32 12.13
C TRP A 39 6.26 4.84 12.30
N ASN A 40 6.23 4.32 13.52
CA ASN A 40 6.50 2.90 13.77
C ASN A 40 5.43 2.00 13.15
N GLU A 41 4.17 2.38 13.29
CA GLU A 41 3.05 1.65 12.69
C GLU A 41 3.13 1.71 11.16
N MET A 42 3.43 2.88 10.63
CA MET A 42 3.61 3.09 9.21
C MET A 42 4.69 2.17 8.65
N GLN A 43 5.83 2.08 9.35
CA GLN A 43 6.94 1.24 8.92
C GLN A 43 6.54 -0.25 8.89
N LYS A 44 5.78 -0.69 9.89
CA LYS A 44 5.28 -2.07 9.93
C LYS A 44 4.35 -2.36 8.75
N ASN A 45 3.46 -1.42 8.44
CA ASN A 45 2.54 -1.57 7.32
C ASN A 45 3.28 -1.58 5.98
N LEU A 46 4.29 -0.73 5.82
CA LEU A 46 5.13 -0.70 4.62
C LEU A 46 5.84 -2.03 4.43
N ASP A 47 6.43 -2.56 5.48
CA ASP A 47 7.14 -3.83 5.44
C ASP A 47 6.19 -4.98 5.07
N LYS A 48 5.03 -5.02 5.70
CA LYS A 48 4.02 -6.04 5.42
C LYS A 48 3.53 -5.95 3.98
N PHE A 49 3.26 -4.75 3.49
CA PHE A 49 2.80 -4.53 2.13
C PHE A 49 3.84 -4.98 1.10
N SER A 50 5.10 -4.64 1.33
CA SER A 50 6.19 -5.02 0.42
C SER A 50 6.38 -6.54 0.34
N ARG A 51 6.07 -7.25 1.41
CA ARG A 51 6.14 -8.72 1.43
C ARG A 51 4.96 -9.36 0.72
N LEU A 52 3.76 -8.76 0.87
CA LEU A 52 2.55 -9.29 0.25
C LEU A 52 2.52 -9.04 -1.25
N ASN A 53 2.98 -7.88 -1.68
CA ASN A 53 2.92 -7.50 -3.09
C ASN A 53 4.07 -6.55 -3.42
N PRO A 54 5.28 -7.09 -3.62
CA PRO A 54 6.45 -6.25 -3.89
C PRO A 54 6.32 -5.42 -5.17
N GLU A 55 5.63 -5.94 -6.18
CA GLU A 55 5.39 -5.23 -7.43
C GLU A 55 4.58 -3.96 -7.22
N ALA A 56 3.47 -4.09 -6.48
CA ALA A 56 2.62 -2.95 -6.15
C ALA A 56 3.35 -1.96 -5.24
N TYR A 57 4.17 -2.46 -4.32
CA TYR A 57 5.00 -1.59 -3.48
C TYR A 57 5.87 -0.69 -4.33
N MET A 58 6.53 -1.25 -5.34
CA MET A 58 7.39 -0.48 -6.24
C MET A 58 6.60 0.53 -7.07
N VAL A 59 5.39 0.18 -7.47
CA VAL A 59 4.54 1.07 -8.28
C VAL A 59 3.95 2.20 -7.42
N LEU A 60 3.48 1.89 -6.23
CA LEU A 60 2.67 2.82 -5.43
C LEU A 60 3.46 3.58 -4.37
N LEU A 61 4.48 2.98 -3.80
CA LEU A 61 5.16 3.50 -2.61
C LEU A 61 6.66 3.73 -2.76
N ASP A 62 7.19 3.39 -3.90
CA ASP A 62 8.62 3.59 -4.16
C ASP A 62 8.90 4.95 -4.78
#